data_1b7ed27935f9b1ae9942e176618acc96
#
_entry.id   1b7ed27935f9b1ae9942e176618acc96
#
_cell.length_a   1.000
_cell.length_b   1.000
_cell.length_c   1.000
_cell.angle_alpha   90.00
_cell.angle_beta   90.00
_cell.angle_gamma   90.00
#
_symmetry.space_group_name_H-M   'P 1'
#
loop_
_entity.id
_entity.type
_entity.pdbx_description
1 polymer ?
#
loop_
_entity_poly.entity_id
_entity_poly.type
_entity_poly.pdbx_seq_one_letter_code
_entity_poly.pdbx_strand_id
1 'polypeptide(L)'
;MLSGRSGAFDRLETSVSDQSVREAACACGDLKIRLRGDPAYVSSCCCHQCQRRSGSLFAVTAYFADHQVEKTEGAAISFHRIAESGNGLTFHFCPRCGSSVWWEAQARPGSVCVAGGAFADAGFPSPQRMIWTEYRHPWICTPDDLPVFPKGPS
;
A
#
# COMPACT_ATOMS: atom_id res chain seq x y z
N MET A 1 -13.16 35.34 32.72
CA MET A 1 -13.20 35.51 31.27
C MET A 1 -12.02 34.69 30.70
N LEU A 2 -12.27 33.50 30.24
CA LEU A 2 -11.26 32.58 29.70
C LEU A 2 -11.49 32.48 28.18
N SER A 3 -10.59 33.10 27.42
CA SER A 3 -10.59 33.06 25.96
C SER A 3 -9.99 31.72 25.51
N GLY A 4 -10.83 30.90 24.90
CA GLY A 4 -10.41 29.67 24.26
C GLY A 4 -9.59 29.93 22.99
N ARG A 5 -8.40 29.35 22.89
CA ARG A 5 -7.66 29.26 21.64
C ARG A 5 -8.02 27.96 20.96
N SER A 6 -8.81 28.10 19.90
CA SER A 6 -9.05 27.07 18.90
C SER A 6 -7.72 26.78 18.19
N GLY A 7 -7.18 25.59 18.41
CA GLY A 7 -6.04 25.08 17.63
C GLY A 7 -6.53 24.68 16.25
N ALA A 8 -6.28 25.52 15.26
CA ALA A 8 -6.41 25.15 13.86
C ALA A 8 -5.38 24.05 13.54
N PHE A 9 -5.85 22.88 13.12
CA PHE A 9 -5.01 21.88 12.45
C PHE A 9 -4.52 22.52 11.15
N ASP A 10 -3.28 22.96 11.19
CA ASP A 10 -2.59 23.46 10.01
C ASP A 10 -2.40 22.29 9.03
N ARG A 11 -3.16 22.35 7.97
CA ARG A 11 -3.12 21.39 6.86
C ARG A 11 -1.80 21.63 6.14
N LEU A 12 -0.78 20.82 6.44
CA LEU A 12 0.43 20.75 5.63
C LEU A 12 0.00 20.31 4.21
N GLU A 13 -0.26 21.28 3.37
CA GLU A 13 -0.33 21.10 1.93
C GLU A 13 1.08 20.78 1.43
N THR A 14 1.43 19.50 1.48
CA THR A 14 2.53 19.00 0.65
C THR A 14 2.09 19.21 -0.80
N SER A 15 2.77 20.10 -1.50
CA SER A 15 2.60 20.30 -2.93
C SER A 15 2.99 19.01 -3.67
N VAL A 16 2.03 18.12 -3.83
CA VAL A 16 2.15 16.93 -4.67
C VAL A 16 2.30 17.47 -6.10
N SER A 17 3.39 17.14 -6.76
CA SER A 17 3.53 17.40 -8.19
C SER A 17 2.53 16.48 -8.91
N ASP A 18 1.38 17.01 -9.24
CA ASP A 18 0.22 16.34 -9.88
C ASP A 18 0.55 15.74 -11.26
N GLN A 19 1.81 15.76 -11.68
CA GLN A 19 2.25 15.34 -13.01
C GLN A 19 3.22 14.14 -13.04
N SER A 20 3.63 13.60 -11.89
CA SER A 20 4.49 12.41 -11.89
C SER A 20 3.67 11.18 -12.25
N VAL A 21 4.15 10.39 -13.19
CA VAL A 21 3.57 9.09 -13.54
C VAL A 21 4.40 8.00 -12.90
N ARG A 22 3.73 7.09 -12.19
CA ARG A 22 4.33 5.91 -11.59
C ARG A 22 3.79 4.66 -12.24
N GLU A 23 4.65 3.70 -12.52
CA GLU A 23 4.27 2.41 -13.08
C GLU A 23 4.69 1.30 -12.13
N ALA A 24 3.74 0.46 -11.74
CA ALA A 24 4.00 -0.79 -11.04
C ALA A 24 3.79 -1.96 -12.00
N ALA A 25 4.72 -2.90 -12.00
CA ALA A 25 4.71 -4.04 -12.91
C ALA A 25 4.96 -5.36 -12.18
N CYS A 26 4.46 -6.45 -12.76
CA CYS A 26 4.81 -7.79 -12.34
C CYS A 26 6.26 -8.15 -12.75
N ALA A 27 6.81 -9.22 -12.19
CA ALA A 27 8.20 -9.62 -12.42
C ALA A 27 8.55 -9.87 -13.91
N CYS A 28 7.59 -10.33 -14.72
CA CYS A 28 7.82 -10.52 -16.16
C CYS A 28 7.47 -9.29 -17.02
N GLY A 29 6.91 -8.24 -16.42
CA GLY A 29 6.55 -7.00 -17.12
C GLY A 29 5.23 -7.02 -17.88
N ASP A 30 4.53 -8.15 -17.95
CA ASP A 30 3.29 -8.27 -18.76
C ASP A 30 2.09 -7.57 -18.10
N LEU A 31 1.97 -7.66 -16.76
CA LEU A 31 0.89 -7.03 -16.00
C LEU A 31 1.39 -5.73 -15.36
N LYS A 32 0.72 -4.62 -15.66
CA LYS A 32 1.11 -3.28 -15.19
C LYS A 32 -0.08 -2.46 -14.76
N ILE A 33 0.17 -1.55 -13.85
CA ILE A 33 -0.73 -0.45 -13.48
C ILE A 33 0.02 0.87 -13.51
N ARG A 34 -0.53 1.85 -14.19
CA ARG A 34 0.01 3.21 -14.27
C ARG A 34 -0.85 4.16 -13.46
N LEU A 35 -0.20 4.96 -12.65
CA LEU A 35 -0.83 5.85 -11.68
C LEU A 35 -0.24 7.26 -11.79
N ARG A 36 -1.09 8.26 -11.57
CA ARG A 36 -0.69 9.68 -11.57
C ARG A 36 -0.47 10.17 -10.15
N GLY A 37 0.63 10.87 -9.93
CA GLY A 37 1.00 11.47 -8.65
C GLY A 37 1.52 10.46 -7.63
N ASP A 38 1.62 10.90 -6.39
CA ASP A 38 2.10 10.10 -5.28
C ASP A 38 0.96 9.34 -4.58
N PRO A 39 1.27 8.21 -3.91
CA PRO A 39 0.29 7.54 -3.08
C PRO A 39 -0.15 8.45 -1.93
N ALA A 40 -1.43 8.43 -1.61
CA ALA A 40 -1.97 9.14 -0.44
C ALA A 40 -1.36 8.60 0.86
N TYR A 41 -0.95 7.33 0.87
CA TYR A 41 -0.41 6.66 2.04
C TYR A 41 0.41 5.42 1.64
N VAL A 42 1.43 5.10 2.44
CA VAL A 42 2.21 3.86 2.32
C VAL A 42 2.28 3.19 3.70
N SER A 43 2.05 1.89 3.76
CA SER A 43 2.21 1.13 5.00
C SER A 43 2.95 -0.19 4.76
N SER A 44 3.64 -0.69 5.78
CA SER A 44 4.15 -2.04 5.80
C SER A 44 3.33 -2.91 6.76
N CYS A 45 3.21 -4.21 6.46
CA CYS A 45 2.42 -5.15 7.22
C CYS A 45 3.15 -6.48 7.38
N CYS A 46 3.30 -6.94 8.62
CA CYS A 46 3.96 -8.19 8.97
C CYS A 46 3.00 -9.37 9.19
N CYS A 47 1.68 -9.22 8.95
CA CYS A 47 0.76 -10.33 9.16
C CYS A 47 1.09 -11.52 8.26
N HIS A 48 0.78 -12.73 8.71
CA HIS A 48 1.09 -13.96 8.00
C HIS A 48 0.55 -14.01 6.56
N GLN A 49 -0.62 -13.41 6.33
CA GLN A 49 -1.21 -13.34 4.99
C GLN A 49 -0.40 -12.43 4.05
N CYS A 50 0.09 -11.29 4.55
CA CYS A 50 0.98 -10.41 3.79
C CYS A 50 2.32 -11.08 3.50
N GLN A 51 2.89 -11.80 4.47
CA GLN A 51 4.12 -12.56 4.27
C GLN A 51 3.94 -13.61 3.16
N ARG A 52 2.89 -14.45 3.27
CA ARG A 52 2.62 -15.52 2.28
C ARG A 52 2.34 -14.98 0.88
N ARG A 53 1.56 -13.90 0.79
CA ARG A 53 1.23 -13.28 -0.49
C ARG A 53 2.45 -12.70 -1.20
N SER A 54 3.31 -12.00 -0.46
CA SER A 54 4.47 -11.32 -1.03
C SER A 54 5.70 -12.22 -1.19
N GLY A 55 5.73 -13.37 -0.49
CA GLY A 55 6.94 -14.19 -0.40
C GLY A 55 8.07 -13.49 0.36
N SER A 56 7.76 -12.41 1.10
CA SER A 56 8.69 -11.66 1.95
C SER A 56 8.22 -11.71 3.40
N LEU A 57 9.04 -11.26 4.33
CA LEU A 57 8.73 -11.25 5.76
C LEU A 57 7.80 -10.10 6.17
N PHE A 58 7.52 -9.20 5.26
CA PHE A 58 6.50 -8.16 5.33
C PHE A 58 6.11 -7.75 3.92
N ALA A 59 4.98 -7.07 3.79
CA ALA A 59 4.56 -6.49 2.53
C ALA A 59 4.42 -4.97 2.67
N VAL A 60 4.82 -4.22 1.64
CA VAL A 60 4.59 -2.78 1.53
C VAL A 60 3.40 -2.55 0.62
N THR A 61 2.46 -1.73 1.08
CA THR A 61 1.26 -1.35 0.34
C THR A 61 1.22 0.16 0.16
N ALA A 62 1.10 0.59 -1.08
CA ALA A 62 0.83 1.98 -1.45
C ALA A 62 -0.66 2.14 -1.76
N TYR A 63 -1.27 3.19 -1.23
CA TYR A 63 -2.70 3.48 -1.39
C TYR A 63 -2.88 4.68 -2.29
N PHE A 64 -3.54 4.48 -3.42
CA PHE A 64 -3.88 5.52 -4.38
C PHE A 64 -5.40 5.67 -4.46
N ALA A 65 -5.89 6.86 -4.74
CA ALA A 65 -7.29 7.04 -5.07
C ALA A 65 -7.59 6.47 -6.47
N ASP A 66 -8.79 5.96 -6.69
CA ASP A 66 -9.18 5.33 -7.96
C ASP A 66 -8.97 6.26 -9.16
N HIS A 67 -9.21 7.57 -8.99
CA HIS A 67 -9.01 8.55 -10.06
C HIS A 67 -7.54 8.75 -10.46
N GLN A 68 -6.58 8.28 -9.65
CA GLN A 68 -5.16 8.31 -9.98
C GLN A 68 -4.77 7.17 -10.93
N VAL A 69 -5.61 6.14 -11.08
CA VAL A 69 -5.36 5.04 -12.03
C VAL A 69 -5.57 5.54 -13.45
N GLU A 70 -4.50 5.66 -14.20
CA GLU A 70 -4.56 6.05 -15.62
C GLU A 70 -4.87 4.86 -16.53
N LYS A 71 -4.23 3.72 -16.24
CA LYS A 71 -4.30 2.54 -17.12
C LYS A 71 -3.86 1.28 -16.40
N THR A 72 -4.48 0.17 -16.76
CA THR A 72 -3.97 -1.18 -16.47
C THR A 72 -3.68 -1.88 -17.79
N GLU A 73 -2.60 -2.66 -17.84
CA GLU A 73 -2.17 -3.38 -19.04
C GLU A 73 -1.86 -4.84 -18.71
N GLY A 74 -2.11 -5.72 -19.65
CA GLY A 74 -1.86 -7.14 -19.51
C GLY A 74 -3.02 -7.92 -18.91
N ALA A 75 -2.93 -9.25 -19.01
CA ALA A 75 -3.91 -10.15 -18.41
C ALA A 75 -3.68 -10.27 -16.91
N ALA A 76 -4.76 -10.23 -16.13
CA ALA A 76 -4.74 -10.48 -14.70
C ALA A 76 -5.69 -11.61 -14.32
N ILE A 77 -5.30 -12.41 -13.33
CA ILE A 77 -6.18 -13.32 -12.61
C ILE A 77 -6.51 -12.68 -11.28
N SER A 78 -7.76 -12.82 -10.84
CA SER A 78 -8.23 -12.30 -9.57
C SER A 78 -8.38 -13.41 -8.53
N PHE A 79 -8.01 -13.09 -7.29
CA PHE A 79 -8.24 -13.94 -6.13
C PHE A 79 -8.91 -13.14 -5.03
N HIS A 80 -10.08 -13.61 -4.60
CA HIS A 80 -10.84 -12.99 -3.51
C HIS A 80 -10.61 -13.73 -2.21
N ARG A 81 -10.41 -12.98 -1.12
CA ARG A 81 -10.41 -13.51 0.25
C ARG A 81 -10.99 -12.52 1.25
N ILE A 82 -11.38 -13.03 2.40
CA ILE A 82 -11.72 -12.20 3.55
C ILE A 82 -10.47 -12.01 4.42
N ALA A 83 -10.20 -10.76 4.82
CA ALA A 83 -9.15 -10.42 5.77
C ALA A 83 -9.57 -10.79 7.21
N GLU A 84 -8.63 -10.81 8.15
CA GLU A 84 -8.94 -11.02 9.57
C GLU A 84 -9.89 -9.95 10.14
N SER A 85 -9.91 -8.76 9.55
CA SER A 85 -10.86 -7.69 9.86
C SER A 85 -12.30 -7.96 9.41
N GLY A 86 -12.56 -9.06 8.70
CA GLY A 86 -13.88 -9.39 8.11
C GLY A 86 -14.15 -8.72 6.75
N ASN A 87 -13.27 -7.87 6.27
CA ASN A 87 -13.44 -7.16 5.00
C ASN A 87 -12.89 -7.96 3.81
N GLY A 88 -13.55 -7.85 2.66
CA GLY A 88 -13.13 -8.47 1.42
C GLY A 88 -11.91 -7.79 0.81
N LEU A 89 -11.05 -8.60 0.21
CA LEU A 89 -9.89 -8.17 -0.58
C LEU A 89 -9.91 -8.92 -1.91
N THR A 90 -9.77 -8.20 -3.02
CA THR A 90 -9.67 -8.79 -4.36
C THR A 90 -8.31 -8.46 -4.95
N PHE A 91 -7.43 -9.45 -5.01
CA PHE A 91 -6.07 -9.32 -5.55
C PHE A 91 -6.06 -9.57 -7.06
N HIS A 92 -5.22 -8.82 -7.76
CA HIS A 92 -4.92 -9.01 -9.17
C HIS A 92 -3.44 -9.36 -9.34
N PHE A 93 -3.19 -10.46 -10.01
CA PHE A 93 -1.84 -10.98 -10.22
C PHE A 93 -1.64 -11.50 -11.64
N CYS A 94 -0.40 -11.51 -12.05
CA CYS A 94 -0.02 -11.94 -13.39
C CYS A 94 -0.20 -13.45 -13.54
N PRO A 95 -0.94 -13.94 -14.56
CA PRO A 95 -1.11 -15.37 -14.79
C PRO A 95 0.18 -16.07 -15.20
N ARG A 96 1.16 -15.32 -15.72
CA ARG A 96 2.42 -15.87 -16.21
C ARG A 96 3.47 -16.03 -15.13
N CYS A 97 3.67 -15.01 -14.27
CA CYS A 97 4.72 -15.02 -13.25
C CYS A 97 4.20 -15.05 -11.81
N GLY A 98 2.89 -14.96 -11.57
CA GLY A 98 2.27 -15.03 -10.26
C GLY A 98 2.43 -13.78 -9.38
N SER A 99 3.12 -12.74 -9.85
CA SER A 99 3.30 -11.52 -9.05
C SER A 99 1.97 -10.81 -8.81
N SER A 100 1.62 -10.56 -7.54
CA SER A 100 0.51 -9.67 -7.17
C SER A 100 0.94 -8.23 -7.39
N VAL A 101 0.18 -7.46 -8.17
CA VAL A 101 0.52 -6.07 -8.50
C VAL A 101 -0.38 -5.09 -7.76
N TRP A 102 -1.71 -5.28 -7.79
CA TRP A 102 -2.66 -4.42 -7.07
C TRP A 102 -3.84 -5.22 -6.51
N TRP A 103 -4.63 -4.57 -5.66
CA TRP A 103 -5.88 -5.13 -5.12
C TRP A 103 -6.82 -4.02 -4.66
N GLU A 104 -8.09 -4.33 -4.61
CA GLU A 104 -9.12 -3.54 -3.96
C GLU A 104 -9.39 -4.08 -2.57
N ALA A 105 -9.66 -3.16 -1.63
CA ALA A 105 -10.03 -3.48 -0.27
C ALA A 105 -11.42 -2.90 0.04
N GLN A 106 -12.36 -3.75 0.43
CA GLN A 106 -13.72 -3.34 0.79
C GLN A 106 -13.74 -2.27 1.89
N ALA A 107 -12.78 -2.33 2.81
CA ALA A 107 -12.63 -1.33 3.87
C ALA A 107 -12.16 0.06 3.37
N ARG A 108 -11.80 0.19 2.10
CA ARG A 108 -11.26 1.42 1.51
C ARG A 108 -11.88 1.68 0.13
N PRO A 109 -13.20 1.92 0.08
CA PRO A 109 -13.86 2.22 -1.20
C PRO A 109 -13.24 3.48 -1.81
N GLY A 110 -13.17 3.52 -3.15
CA GLY A 110 -12.58 4.65 -3.88
C GLY A 110 -11.05 4.67 -3.87
N SER A 111 -10.40 3.58 -3.47
CA SER A 111 -8.94 3.48 -3.52
C SER A 111 -8.45 2.11 -4.00
N VAL A 112 -7.31 2.13 -4.69
CA VAL A 112 -6.57 0.95 -5.10
C VAL A 112 -5.32 0.78 -4.24
N CYS A 113 -5.06 -0.44 -3.84
CA CYS A 113 -3.86 -0.84 -3.12
C CYS A 113 -2.85 -1.41 -4.11
N VAL A 114 -1.62 -0.92 -4.12
CA VAL A 114 -0.56 -1.38 -5.03
C VAL A 114 0.60 -1.94 -4.22
N ALA A 115 1.18 -3.03 -4.69
CA ALA A 115 2.38 -3.60 -4.07
C ALA A 115 3.56 -2.63 -4.22
N GLY A 116 4.12 -2.17 -3.11
CA GLY A 116 5.21 -1.19 -3.11
C GLY A 116 6.44 -1.67 -3.88
N GLY A 117 6.78 -2.96 -3.74
CA GLY A 117 7.89 -3.57 -4.49
C GLY A 117 7.69 -3.66 -6.00
N ALA A 118 6.44 -3.61 -6.48
CA ALA A 118 6.15 -3.66 -7.91
C ALA A 118 6.58 -2.40 -8.69
N PHE A 119 6.83 -1.29 -7.98
CA PHE A 119 7.38 -0.08 -8.58
C PHE A 119 8.88 -0.20 -8.89
N ALA A 120 9.59 -1.10 -8.21
CA ALA A 120 11.04 -1.32 -8.37
C ALA A 120 11.85 0.00 -8.35
N ASP A 121 11.43 0.95 -7.53
CA ASP A 121 11.97 2.31 -7.44
C ASP A 121 12.52 2.56 -6.02
N ALA A 122 13.83 2.76 -5.89
CA ALA A 122 14.47 3.07 -4.62
C ALA A 122 14.07 4.45 -4.05
N GLY A 123 13.59 5.36 -4.90
CA GLY A 123 13.04 6.66 -4.51
C GLY A 123 11.55 6.63 -4.15
N PHE A 124 10.91 5.44 -4.13
CA PHE A 124 9.51 5.32 -3.77
C PHE A 124 9.29 5.75 -2.30
N PRO A 125 8.18 6.45 -1.99
CA PRO A 125 7.90 6.91 -0.63
C PRO A 125 7.96 5.78 0.41
N SER A 126 8.67 6.05 1.52
CA SER A 126 8.79 5.11 2.62
C SER A 126 7.44 4.89 3.33
N PRO A 127 7.22 3.74 3.98
CA PRO A 127 6.06 3.53 4.82
C PRO A 127 5.99 4.55 5.97
N GLN A 128 4.79 5.07 6.23
CA GLN A 128 4.51 5.94 7.38
C GLN A 128 4.15 5.15 8.64
N ARG A 129 3.99 3.84 8.55
CA ARG A 129 3.84 2.94 9.69
C ARG A 129 4.12 1.50 9.33
N MET A 130 4.36 0.68 10.37
CA MET A 130 4.38 -0.78 10.28
C MET A 130 3.31 -1.37 11.19
N ILE A 131 2.48 -2.28 10.67
CA ILE A 131 1.37 -2.92 11.39
C ILE A 131 1.59 -4.43 11.50
N TRP A 132 0.88 -5.07 12.43
CA TRP A 132 0.99 -6.50 12.75
C TRP A 132 2.42 -6.88 13.15
N THR A 133 3.09 -6.01 13.92
CA THR A 133 4.48 -6.21 14.33
C THR A 133 4.66 -7.32 15.37
N GLU A 134 3.57 -7.84 15.94
CA GLU A 134 3.61 -9.06 16.76
C GLU A 134 4.11 -10.29 15.96
N TYR A 135 3.98 -10.26 14.62
CA TYR A 135 4.50 -11.31 13.73
C TYR A 135 5.80 -10.89 13.00
N ARG A 136 6.38 -9.75 13.39
CA ARG A 136 7.66 -9.31 12.81
C ARG A 136 8.80 -10.21 13.26
N HIS A 137 9.61 -10.63 12.29
CA HIS A 137 10.83 -11.38 12.63
C HIS A 137 11.80 -10.49 13.43
N PRO A 138 12.44 -11.01 14.51
CA PRO A 138 13.23 -10.20 15.45
C PRO A 138 14.40 -9.45 14.82
N TRP A 139 14.95 -9.97 13.72
CA TRP A 139 16.09 -9.38 13.04
C TRP A 139 15.73 -8.29 12.02
N ILE A 140 14.44 -8.05 11.77
CA ILE A 140 14.01 -6.95 10.92
C ILE A 140 14.08 -5.65 11.72
N CYS A 141 15.03 -4.79 11.33
CA CYS A 141 15.16 -3.47 11.89
C CYS A 141 14.17 -2.51 11.22
N THR A 142 13.64 -1.60 12.02
CA THR A 142 12.81 -0.48 11.55
C THR A 142 13.48 0.83 11.92
N PRO A 143 13.32 1.91 11.16
CA PRO A 143 13.73 3.23 11.60
C PRO A 143 13.10 3.57 12.97
N ASP A 144 13.83 4.28 13.83
CA ASP A 144 13.40 4.60 15.20
C ASP A 144 12.16 5.51 15.22
N ASP A 145 11.99 6.33 14.20
CA ASP A 145 10.88 7.27 14.02
C ASP A 145 9.66 6.64 13.32
N LEU A 146 9.75 5.38 12.86
CA LEU A 146 8.63 4.72 12.21
C LEU A 146 7.60 4.24 13.24
N PRO A 147 6.36 4.76 13.24
CA PRO A 147 5.29 4.24 14.07
C PRO A 147 5.04 2.76 13.84
N VAL A 148 5.07 1.95 14.89
CA VAL A 148 4.86 0.50 14.85
C VAL A 148 3.67 0.10 15.71
N PHE A 149 2.84 -0.82 15.21
CA PHE A 149 1.63 -1.27 15.88
C PHE A 149 1.59 -2.80 15.93
N PRO A 150 1.37 -3.41 17.10
CA PRO A 150 1.30 -4.87 17.26
C PRO A 150 0.22 -5.51 16.38
N LYS A 151 -0.90 -4.82 16.17
CA LYS A 151 -2.04 -5.25 15.34
C LYS A 151 -2.33 -4.25 14.22
N GLY A 152 -3.37 -4.53 13.43
CA GLY A 152 -3.89 -3.57 12.46
C GLY A 152 -4.54 -2.37 13.16
N PRO A 153 -4.76 -1.26 12.42
CA PRO A 153 -5.56 -0.16 12.95
C PRO A 153 -6.99 -0.65 13.21
N SER A 154 -7.47 -0.30 14.38
CA SER A 154 -8.89 -0.45 14.77
C SER A 154 -9.74 0.56 14.01
#